data_fc22022fd4a4b03babb3fb56f666a9d7
#
_entry.id   fc22022fd4a4b03babb3fb56f666a9d7
#
_cell.length_a   1.000
_cell.length_b   1.000
_cell.length_c   1.000
_cell.angle_alpha   90.00
_cell.angle_beta   90.00
_cell.angle_gamma   90.00
#
_symmetry.space_group_name_H-M   'P 1'
#
loop_
_entity.id
_entity.type
_entity.pdbx_description
1 polymer ?
#
loop_
_entity_poly.entity_id
_entity_poly.type
_entity_poly.pdbx_seq_one_letter_code
_entity_poly.pdbx_strand_id
1 'polypeptide(L)'
;MALEQYSFGGLSSVRAYPTARYLADKGQYYAGEFTHHFTFASGGTSFARAWLDALDGAVFYDYGSGHLNSVVQGVPDHLVLAGYGASVRLGTPGYSGLDLTVAKPTSSAPTTAPGLISASTDTRRSTQFWARVAFHF
;
A
#
# COMPACT_ATOMS: atom_id res chain seq x y z
N MET A 1 -3.48 -18.79 -23.87
CA MET A 1 -2.43 -17.92 -23.30
C MET A 1 -3.04 -17.17 -22.12
N ALA A 2 -2.54 -17.38 -20.91
CA ALA A 2 -2.95 -16.56 -19.77
C ALA A 2 -2.32 -15.17 -19.97
N LEU A 3 -3.13 -14.15 -20.09
CA LEU A 3 -2.69 -12.76 -20.08
C LEU A 3 -2.31 -12.43 -18.64
N GLU A 4 -1.03 -12.30 -18.37
CA GLU A 4 -0.55 -11.78 -17.09
C GLU A 4 -0.91 -10.29 -17.03
N GLN A 5 -1.84 -9.94 -16.16
CA GLN A 5 -2.21 -8.56 -15.91
C GLN A 5 -1.52 -8.03 -14.66
N TYR A 6 -1.01 -6.82 -14.73
CA TYR A 6 -0.49 -6.10 -13.56
C TYR A 6 -1.64 -5.57 -12.72
N SER A 7 -1.61 -5.91 -11.44
CA SER A 7 -2.60 -5.43 -10.46
C SER A 7 -2.02 -4.28 -9.65
N PHE A 8 -2.69 -3.14 -9.63
CA PHE A 8 -2.31 -1.97 -8.84
C PHE A 8 -3.27 -1.74 -7.69
N GLY A 9 -2.70 -1.32 -6.55
CA GLY A 9 -3.39 -1.04 -5.28
C GLY A 9 -3.16 -2.12 -4.23
N GLY A 10 -3.20 -1.70 -2.97
CA GLY A 10 -2.95 -2.55 -1.80
C GLY A 10 -1.51 -2.50 -1.29
N LEU A 11 -1.23 -3.25 -0.24
CA LEU A 11 0.06 -3.27 0.46
C LEU A 11 1.25 -3.69 -0.40
N SER A 12 1.02 -4.48 -1.44
CA SER A 12 2.07 -5.00 -2.35
C SER A 12 2.31 -4.12 -3.58
N SER A 13 1.61 -3.00 -3.67
CA SER A 13 1.70 -2.07 -4.80
C SER A 13 1.51 -0.63 -4.30
N VAL A 14 0.69 0.20 -4.94
CA VAL A 14 0.42 1.58 -4.50
C VAL A 14 -0.53 1.55 -3.30
N ARG A 15 0.04 1.64 -2.09
CA ARG A 15 -0.66 1.46 -0.79
C ARG A 15 -1.80 2.45 -0.55
N ALA A 16 -1.80 3.56 -1.25
CA ALA A 16 -2.85 4.58 -1.15
C ALA A 16 -4.18 4.21 -1.85
N TYR A 17 -4.24 3.03 -2.50
CA TYR A 17 -5.44 2.56 -3.20
C TYR A 17 -5.84 1.17 -2.72
N PRO A 18 -7.14 0.82 -2.77
CA PRO A 18 -7.63 -0.51 -2.40
C PRO A 18 -6.96 -1.64 -3.21
N THR A 19 -6.85 -2.82 -2.61
CA THR A 19 -6.20 -3.99 -3.22
C THR A 19 -6.83 -4.35 -4.56
N ALA A 20 -5.96 -4.61 -5.55
CA ALA A 20 -6.34 -5.09 -6.90
C ALA A 20 -7.42 -4.23 -7.59
N ARG A 21 -7.48 -2.95 -7.28
CA ARG A 21 -8.52 -2.08 -7.83
C ARG A 21 -8.33 -1.76 -9.31
N TYR A 22 -7.10 -1.77 -9.76
CA TYR A 22 -6.75 -1.42 -11.14
C TYR A 22 -5.91 -2.52 -11.76
N LEU A 23 -6.27 -2.89 -13.00
CA LEU A 23 -5.53 -3.87 -13.80
C LEU A 23 -4.98 -3.18 -15.03
N ALA A 24 -3.78 -3.57 -15.45
CA ALA A 24 -3.15 -3.09 -16.68
C ALA A 24 -2.42 -4.25 -17.37
N ASP A 25 -2.34 -4.19 -18.69
CA ASP A 25 -1.64 -5.21 -19.48
C ASP A 25 -0.12 -5.01 -19.44
N LYS A 26 0.32 -3.77 -19.24
CA LYS A 26 1.71 -3.39 -18.98
C LYS A 26 1.76 -2.38 -17.86
N GLY A 27 2.77 -2.51 -16.97
CA GLY A 27 2.87 -1.60 -15.86
C GLY A 27 4.25 -1.49 -15.26
N GLN A 28 4.45 -0.40 -14.53
CA GLN A 28 5.66 -0.11 -13.75
C GLN A 28 5.24 0.33 -12.35
N TYR A 29 6.00 -0.10 -11.36
CA TYR A 29 5.79 0.26 -9.97
C TYR A 29 7.12 0.68 -9.36
N TYR A 30 7.11 1.80 -8.65
CA TYR A 30 8.24 2.32 -7.90
C TYR A 30 7.79 2.65 -6.49
N ALA A 31 8.60 2.29 -5.50
CA ALA A 31 8.39 2.64 -4.11
C ALA A 31 9.68 3.18 -3.52
N GLY A 32 9.57 4.27 -2.80
CA GLY A 32 10.64 4.81 -1.94
C GLY A 32 10.16 4.77 -0.50
N GLU A 33 10.97 4.21 0.40
CA GLU A 33 10.63 4.11 1.82
C GLU A 33 11.85 4.50 2.66
N PHE A 34 11.62 5.36 3.64
CA PHE A 34 12.60 5.69 4.67
C PHE A 34 12.12 5.14 6.00
N THR A 35 12.92 4.24 6.58
CA THR A 35 12.60 3.57 7.85
C THR A 35 13.53 4.05 8.95
N HIS A 36 12.98 4.29 10.13
CA HIS A 36 13.70 4.61 11.34
C HIS A 36 13.37 3.61 12.44
N HIS A 37 14.42 3.02 13.02
CA HIS A 37 14.31 2.14 14.18
C HIS A 37 14.40 2.96 15.46
N PHE A 38 13.38 2.87 16.30
CA PHE A 38 13.33 3.58 17.58
C PHE A 38 13.95 2.70 18.68
N THR A 39 15.01 3.19 19.31
CA THR A 39 15.60 2.56 20.49
C THR A 39 15.24 3.35 21.73
N PHE A 40 14.55 2.73 22.66
CA PHE A 40 14.17 3.38 23.91
C PHE A 40 15.15 2.99 25.03
N ALA A 41 16.06 3.91 25.33
CA ALA A 41 17.04 3.72 26.39
C ALA A 41 16.38 3.95 27.77
N SER A 42 15.98 2.91 28.46
CA SER A 42 15.77 2.93 29.91
C SER A 42 15.65 1.54 30.55
N GLY A 43 16.20 1.40 31.75
CA GLY A 43 16.39 0.13 32.43
C GLY A 43 15.11 -0.55 32.97
N GLY A 44 14.84 -1.76 32.61
CA GLY A 44 13.74 -2.61 33.13
C GLY A 44 13.39 -3.77 32.21
N THR A 45 13.10 -4.91 32.77
CA THR A 45 12.76 -6.18 32.11
C THR A 45 11.25 -6.37 32.01
N SER A 46 10.51 -5.48 31.36
CA SER A 46 9.06 -5.63 31.18
C SER A 46 8.76 -6.16 29.78
N PHE A 47 7.76 -7.05 29.66
CA PHE A 47 7.25 -7.56 28.38
C PHE A 47 6.88 -6.43 27.40
N ALA A 48 6.23 -5.37 27.91
CA ALA A 48 5.87 -4.19 27.12
C ALA A 48 7.10 -3.50 26.50
N ARG A 49 8.26 -3.65 27.11
CA ARG A 49 9.52 -3.07 26.65
C ARG A 49 10.11 -3.80 25.47
N ALA A 50 10.06 -5.13 25.44
CA ALA A 50 10.52 -5.92 24.30
C ALA A 50 9.76 -5.54 23.00
N TRP A 51 8.49 -5.13 23.13
CA TRP A 51 7.69 -4.63 22.03
C TRP A 51 8.06 -3.21 21.61
N LEU A 52 8.39 -2.34 22.56
CA LEU A 52 8.81 -0.97 22.27
C LEU A 52 10.23 -0.90 21.69
N ASP A 53 11.12 -1.80 22.10
CA ASP A 53 12.48 -1.90 21.57
C ASP A 53 12.52 -2.44 20.12
N ALA A 54 11.38 -2.96 19.63
CA ALA A 54 11.19 -3.44 18.27
C ALA A 54 10.21 -2.56 17.47
N LEU A 55 10.21 -1.24 17.77
CA LEU A 55 9.38 -0.27 17.07
C LEU A 55 10.13 0.32 15.88
N ASP A 56 9.60 0.09 14.69
CA ASP A 56 10.03 0.72 13.45
C ASP A 56 8.96 1.69 12.96
N GLY A 57 9.35 2.89 12.59
CA GLY A 57 8.52 3.84 11.87
C GLY A 57 9.05 4.05 10.47
N ALA A 58 8.17 4.13 9.49
CA ALA A 58 8.56 4.42 8.13
C ALA A 58 7.63 5.47 7.49
N VAL A 59 8.21 6.25 6.57
CA VAL A 59 7.46 7.10 5.65
C VAL A 59 7.78 6.66 4.23
N PHE A 60 6.79 6.72 3.35
CA PHE A 60 6.94 6.18 2.01
C PHE A 60 6.22 7.00 0.95
N TYR A 61 6.66 6.82 -0.30
CA TYR A 61 6.01 7.29 -1.50
C TYR A 61 5.97 6.17 -2.52
N ASP A 62 4.77 5.87 -3.04
CA ASP A 62 4.50 4.86 -4.04
C ASP A 62 4.06 5.51 -5.34
N TYR A 63 4.53 4.99 -6.47
CA TYR A 63 4.14 5.38 -7.80
C TYR A 63 3.91 4.16 -8.67
N GLY A 64 2.80 4.12 -9.38
CA GLY A 64 2.47 3.09 -10.35
C GLY A 64 1.94 3.69 -11.63
N SER A 65 2.36 3.18 -12.77
CA SER A 65 1.80 3.52 -14.07
C SER A 65 1.52 2.26 -14.87
N GLY A 66 0.40 2.27 -15.60
CA GLY A 66 -0.02 1.14 -16.39
C GLY A 66 -0.67 1.55 -17.71
N HIS A 67 -0.61 0.64 -18.69
CA HIS A 67 -1.26 0.77 -19.98
C HIS A 67 -2.15 -0.43 -20.25
N LEU A 68 -3.29 -0.16 -20.89
CA LEU A 68 -4.21 -1.15 -21.43
C LEU A 68 -3.97 -1.30 -22.93
N ASN A 69 -3.83 -2.53 -23.41
CA ASN A 69 -3.64 -2.79 -24.86
C ASN A 69 -4.94 -2.68 -25.65
N SER A 70 -6.09 -2.86 -24.98
CA SER A 70 -7.41 -2.74 -25.60
C SER A 70 -8.07 -1.45 -25.16
N VAL A 71 -8.09 -0.47 -26.06
CA VAL A 71 -8.76 0.80 -25.81
C VAL A 71 -10.25 0.63 -26.08
N VAL A 72 -11.06 0.67 -25.02
CA VAL A 72 -12.51 0.82 -25.12
C VAL A 72 -12.80 2.31 -25.27
N GLN A 73 -13.60 2.68 -26.26
CA GLN A 73 -13.93 4.08 -26.55
C GLN A 73 -14.46 4.79 -25.30
N GLY A 74 -13.78 5.87 -24.88
CA GLY A 74 -14.12 6.63 -23.67
C GLY A 74 -13.38 6.21 -22.39
N VAL A 75 -12.47 5.24 -22.46
CA VAL A 75 -11.63 4.81 -21.33
C VAL A 75 -10.18 5.25 -21.57
N PRO A 76 -9.54 5.92 -20.61
CA PRO A 76 -8.12 6.23 -20.74
C PRO A 76 -7.30 4.95 -20.81
N ASP A 77 -6.43 4.87 -21.80
CA ASP A 77 -5.49 3.77 -22.02
C ASP A 77 -4.30 3.80 -21.05
N HIS A 78 -4.13 4.90 -20.36
CA HIS A 78 -3.05 5.15 -19.42
C HIS A 78 -3.55 5.41 -18.02
N LEU A 79 -2.98 4.69 -17.06
CA LEU A 79 -3.27 4.80 -15.63
C LEU A 79 -2.02 5.31 -14.91
N VAL A 80 -2.18 6.34 -14.07
CA VAL A 80 -1.15 6.79 -13.13
C VAL A 80 -1.73 6.83 -11.73
N LEU A 81 -1.10 6.13 -10.82
CA LEU A 81 -1.44 6.08 -9.40
C LEU A 81 -0.23 6.52 -8.59
N ALA A 82 -0.41 7.43 -7.66
CA ALA A 82 0.64 7.82 -6.74
C ALA A 82 0.06 8.12 -5.37
N GLY A 83 0.84 7.85 -4.34
CA GLY A 83 0.44 8.10 -2.97
C GLY A 83 1.62 8.12 -2.01
N TYR A 84 1.38 8.65 -0.84
CA TYR A 84 2.34 8.70 0.25
C TYR A 84 1.69 8.23 1.53
N GLY A 85 2.51 7.86 2.48
CA GLY A 85 2.00 7.42 3.76
C GLY A 85 3.08 7.19 4.81
N ALA A 86 2.62 6.64 5.91
CA ALA A 86 3.47 6.22 7.00
C ALA A 86 3.06 4.84 7.50
N SER A 87 4.00 4.10 8.02
CA SER A 87 3.75 2.83 8.69
C SER A 87 4.48 2.75 10.01
N VAL A 88 3.88 1.99 10.92
CA VAL A 88 4.48 1.65 12.20
C VAL A 88 4.46 0.13 12.31
N ARG A 89 5.63 -0.44 12.57
CA ARG A 89 5.81 -1.87 12.80
C ARG A 89 6.24 -2.08 14.23
N LEU A 90 5.51 -2.94 14.92
CA LEU A 90 5.79 -3.44 16.26
C LEU A 90 5.98 -4.94 16.17
N GLY A 91 7.05 -5.47 16.74
CA GLY A 91 7.23 -6.92 16.72
C GLY A 91 8.46 -7.37 17.45
N THR A 92 8.38 -8.53 18.06
CA THR A 92 9.55 -9.24 18.58
C THR A 92 10.09 -10.14 17.48
N PRO A 93 11.39 -10.09 17.15
CA PRO A 93 11.98 -10.97 16.17
C PRO A 93 11.67 -12.44 16.47
N GLY A 94 10.98 -13.12 15.56
CA GLY A 94 10.71 -14.55 15.63
C GLY A 94 9.39 -14.98 16.24
N TYR A 95 8.54 -14.08 16.77
CA TYR A 95 7.29 -14.51 17.43
C TYR A 95 6.01 -13.85 16.90
N SER A 96 5.95 -12.54 16.84
CA SER A 96 4.73 -11.85 16.38
C SER A 96 5.05 -10.44 15.93
N GLY A 97 4.27 -9.93 15.00
CA GLY A 97 4.40 -8.57 14.50
C GLY A 97 3.05 -7.95 14.20
N LEU A 98 2.93 -6.66 14.49
CA LEU A 98 1.83 -5.79 14.09
C LEU A 98 2.39 -4.70 13.18
N ASP A 99 1.81 -4.57 11.99
CA ASP A 99 2.14 -3.55 11.01
C ASP A 99 0.90 -2.72 10.74
N LEU A 100 0.96 -1.44 11.05
CA LEU A 100 -0.10 -0.47 10.81
C LEU A 100 0.38 0.53 9.77
N THR A 101 -0.38 0.68 8.69
CA THR A 101 -0.04 1.57 7.59
C THR A 101 -1.21 2.51 7.30
N VAL A 102 -0.90 3.80 7.15
CA VAL A 102 -1.82 4.81 6.65
C VAL A 102 -1.27 5.40 5.37
N ALA A 103 -2.09 5.50 4.34
CA ALA A 103 -1.68 6.00 3.03
C ALA A 103 -2.74 6.89 2.40
N LYS A 104 -2.29 7.93 1.71
CA LYS A 104 -3.15 8.93 1.04
C LYS A 104 -2.76 9.07 -0.43
N PRO A 105 -3.74 9.01 -1.36
CA PRO A 105 -3.46 9.21 -2.78
C PRO A 105 -3.13 10.67 -3.10
N THR A 106 -2.17 10.87 -3.99
CA THR A 106 -1.80 12.19 -4.54
C THR A 106 -2.38 12.43 -5.93
N SER A 107 -2.57 11.36 -6.71
CA SER A 107 -3.18 11.43 -8.03
C SER A 107 -4.66 11.08 -7.97
N SER A 108 -5.46 11.72 -8.82
CA SER A 108 -6.84 11.33 -9.03
C SER A 108 -6.85 10.04 -9.85
N ALA A 109 -7.41 8.97 -9.30
CA ALA A 109 -7.64 7.75 -10.07
C ALA A 109 -8.59 8.05 -11.24
N PRO A 110 -8.39 7.44 -12.43
CA PRO A 110 -9.28 7.62 -13.55
C PRO A 110 -10.70 7.17 -13.20
N THR A 111 -11.65 7.96 -13.67
CA THR A 111 -13.09 7.81 -13.31
C THR A 111 -13.75 6.61 -13.98
N THR A 112 -13.16 6.11 -15.05
CA THR A 112 -13.75 5.11 -15.93
C THR A 112 -12.71 4.04 -16.24
N ALA A 113 -12.73 2.94 -15.50
CA ALA A 113 -12.05 1.72 -15.92
C ALA A 113 -13.15 0.69 -16.28
N PRO A 114 -13.07 0.01 -17.43
CA PRO A 114 -14.01 -1.04 -17.77
C PRO A 114 -13.86 -2.18 -16.77
N GLY A 115 -14.98 -2.66 -16.25
CA GLY A 115 -15.01 -3.75 -15.27
C GLY A 115 -15.01 -3.34 -13.81
N LEU A 116 -14.89 -2.06 -13.50
CA LEU A 116 -15.19 -1.60 -12.15
C LEU A 116 -16.70 -1.64 -11.95
N ILE A 117 -17.13 -2.56 -11.10
CA ILE A 117 -18.46 -2.50 -10.51
C ILE A 117 -18.59 -1.10 -9.94
N SER A 118 -19.58 -0.37 -10.41
CA SER A 118 -19.94 0.97 -9.98
C SER A 118 -20.33 0.92 -8.50
N ALA A 119 -19.34 0.81 -7.63
CA ALA A 119 -19.50 1.02 -6.20
C ALA A 119 -19.31 2.50 -5.98
N SER A 120 -20.44 3.16 -6.04
CA SER A 120 -20.72 4.46 -5.41
C SER A 120 -19.55 5.22 -4.83
N THR A 121 -19.43 6.45 -5.32
CA THR A 121 -19.09 7.61 -4.52
C THR A 121 -17.75 7.63 -3.79
N ASP A 122 -16.85 8.48 -4.32
CA ASP A 122 -15.90 9.27 -3.56
C ASP A 122 -14.72 8.60 -2.83
N THR A 123 -14.37 7.39 -3.15
CA THR A 123 -13.12 6.77 -2.68
C THR A 123 -11.87 7.28 -3.43
N ARG A 124 -12.02 8.31 -4.26
CA ARG A 124 -10.94 8.83 -5.12
C ARG A 124 -9.79 9.50 -4.35
N ARG A 125 -10.04 9.88 -3.12
CA ARG A 125 -9.06 10.53 -2.23
C ARG A 125 -9.16 10.06 -0.78
N SER A 126 -9.85 8.96 -0.52
CA SER A 126 -9.95 8.46 0.84
C SER A 126 -8.61 7.94 1.32
N THR A 127 -8.25 8.31 2.53
CA THR A 127 -7.11 7.73 3.21
C THR A 127 -7.34 6.23 3.41
N GLN A 128 -6.36 5.41 3.05
CA GLN A 128 -6.38 3.98 3.27
C GLN A 128 -5.70 3.62 4.57
N PHE A 129 -6.29 2.68 5.30
CA PHE A 129 -5.73 2.13 6.52
C PHE A 129 -5.54 0.64 6.34
N TRP A 130 -4.35 0.15 6.67
CA TRP A 130 -4.00 -1.25 6.60
C TRP A 130 -3.50 -1.71 7.96
N ALA A 131 -3.93 -2.89 8.37
CA ALA A 131 -3.42 -3.57 9.53
C ALA A 131 -3.05 -5.00 9.15
N ARG A 132 -1.85 -5.42 9.50
CA ARG A 132 -1.35 -6.78 9.28
C ARG A 132 -0.81 -7.31 10.60
N VAL A 133 -1.27 -8.49 10.97
CA VAL A 133 -0.78 -9.22 12.15
C VAL A 133 -0.13 -10.50 11.65
N ALA A 134 1.08 -10.75 12.09
CA ALA A 134 1.83 -11.97 11.78
C ALA A 134 2.15 -12.71 13.08
N PHE A 135 1.90 -14.01 13.09
CA PHE A 135 2.29 -14.91 14.17
C PHE A 135 3.21 -15.99 13.60
N HIS A 136 4.31 -16.24 14.27
CA HIS A 136 5.17 -17.40 14.02
C HIS A 136 5.01 -18.39 15.18
N PHE A 137 4.68 -19.62 14.85
CA PHE A 137 4.56 -20.74 15.79
C PHE A 137 5.77 -21.66 15.68
#